data_448d81ba73057343daf834ba089a814a
#
_entry.id   448d81ba73057343daf834ba089a814a
#
_cell.length_a   1.000
_cell.length_b   1.000
_cell.length_c   1.000
_cell.angle_alpha   90.00
_cell.angle_beta   90.00
_cell.angle_gamma   90.00
#
_symmetry.space_group_name_H-M   'P 1'
#
loop_
_entity.id
_entity.type
_entity.pdbx_description
1 polymer ?
#
loop_
_entity_poly.entity_id
_entity_poly.type
_entity_poly.pdbx_seq_one_letter_code
_entity_poly.pdbx_strand_id
1 'polypeptide(L)'
;VACVYPADVFAERHQHPAQHNFGVEADMNAIEKTPRNLVMGRRHFLSGATALGVGAGISAPAIISRATANETSEVSLRDQDLRFIGTEETFSTPELMALNTINEDHRLYLEETGLAELGPRRIGAMDEAGLNVQILSAHTPSVQNVPGQEGIDFAYRLNKTLVDGPMATYPGRFQAFATLPLQSPEAAADELERSVREDGFLGALTNGHIGKKYLDHPDLEPVLARAEALNVPIYLHPGYPPDEVFQIYYSTTRSNYTEEYQDYIFSGSGYGWHQEVLTQCIRMITYGVFDRFPTLQIIVGHMGEGLPFYYKRIVGDMSEVTEDSLKKPFEQYFHDNFWFTTSAFFQDELLHLLLKYISVDRVMFATDYPFVNMKEGTDWFRAVNLPREDKEKIAFRNAEKLFRIKV
;
A
#
# COMPACT_ATOMS: atom_id res chain seq x y z
N VAL A 1 3.68 -17.74 29.49
CA VAL A 1 3.00 -19.04 29.52
C VAL A 1 3.08 -19.56 28.10
N ALA A 2 4.08 -20.40 27.86
CA ALA A 2 4.28 -21.06 26.57
C ALA A 2 3.20 -22.12 26.38
N CYS A 3 2.44 -22.02 25.27
CA CYS A 3 1.62 -23.13 24.81
C CYS A 3 2.56 -24.13 24.12
N VAL A 4 2.91 -25.17 24.80
CA VAL A 4 3.64 -26.32 24.27
C VAL A 4 2.62 -27.19 23.54
N TYR A 5 2.74 -27.29 22.21
CA TYR A 5 2.06 -28.32 21.42
C TYR A 5 2.87 -29.61 21.49
N PRO A 6 2.24 -30.79 21.69
CA PRO A 6 2.95 -32.06 21.70
C PRO A 6 3.56 -32.38 20.34
N ALA A 7 4.76 -32.89 20.32
CA ALA A 7 5.58 -33.23 19.16
C ALA A 7 5.02 -34.36 18.27
N ASP A 8 3.90 -34.97 18.62
CA ASP A 8 3.42 -36.21 18.00
C ASP A 8 2.47 -35.99 16.80
N VAL A 9 2.23 -34.74 16.39
CA VAL A 9 1.29 -34.45 15.26
C VAL A 9 1.98 -34.43 13.89
N PHE A 10 3.29 -34.48 13.80
CA PHE A 10 4.02 -34.36 12.53
C PHE A 10 4.57 -35.67 11.94
N ALA A 11 4.28 -36.83 12.52
CA ALA A 11 4.90 -38.10 12.10
C ALA A 11 4.11 -38.98 11.11
N GLU A 12 2.93 -38.60 10.65
CA GLU A 12 2.18 -39.42 9.69
C GLU A 12 1.54 -38.62 8.57
N ARG A 13 2.23 -38.37 7.47
CA ARG A 13 1.66 -38.23 6.12
C ARG A 13 2.69 -38.35 5.00
N HIS A 14 3.23 -39.53 4.80
CA HIS A 14 3.70 -39.97 3.51
C HIS A 14 3.11 -41.34 3.22
N GLN A 15 1.98 -41.36 2.52
CA GLN A 15 1.57 -42.44 1.60
C GLN A 15 0.35 -41.97 0.79
N HIS A 16 0.52 -41.87 -0.53
CA HIS A 16 -0.53 -41.89 -1.53
C HIS A 16 -1.14 -43.33 -1.60
N PRO A 17 -2.30 -43.63 -2.19
CA PRO A 17 -3.07 -42.93 -3.21
C PRO A 17 -4.61 -43.06 -3.09
N ALA A 18 -5.33 -42.50 -3.97
CA ALA A 18 -6.47 -43.05 -4.70
C ALA A 18 -7.58 -42.01 -4.97
N GLN A 19 -7.85 -41.91 -6.22
CA GLN A 19 -8.97 -41.24 -6.89
C GLN A 19 -10.32 -41.62 -6.27
N HIS A 20 -11.16 -40.62 -5.99
CA HIS A 20 -12.61 -40.78 -6.04
C HIS A 20 -13.24 -39.58 -6.75
N ASN A 21 -13.73 -39.83 -7.94
CA ASN A 21 -14.71 -39.06 -8.67
C ASN A 21 -16.01 -38.95 -7.84
N PHE A 22 -16.42 -37.73 -7.53
CA PHE A 22 -17.82 -37.42 -7.29
C PHE A 22 -18.23 -36.31 -8.26
N GLY A 23 -18.92 -36.76 -9.32
CA GLY A 23 -19.71 -35.89 -10.16
C GLY A 23 -20.94 -35.45 -9.37
N VAL A 24 -21.12 -34.14 -9.30
CA VAL A 24 -22.41 -33.51 -9.01
C VAL A 24 -22.63 -32.51 -10.15
N GLU A 25 -23.44 -32.92 -11.11
CA GLU A 25 -24.13 -31.99 -12.02
C GLU A 25 -25.15 -31.20 -11.16
N ALA A 26 -24.94 -29.91 -11.03
CA ALA A 26 -25.94 -29.02 -10.47
C ALA A 26 -26.51 -28.16 -11.63
N ASP A 27 -27.79 -28.35 -11.78
CA ASP A 27 -28.73 -27.72 -12.71
C ASP A 27 -28.66 -26.20 -12.62
N MET A 28 -28.21 -25.55 -13.71
CA MET A 28 -28.24 -24.08 -13.86
C MET A 28 -29.54 -23.70 -14.57
N ASN A 29 -30.61 -23.48 -13.84
CA ASN A 29 -31.72 -22.63 -14.34
C ASN A 29 -32.57 -22.08 -13.19
N ALA A 30 -32.87 -20.80 -13.34
CA ALA A 30 -33.88 -20.01 -12.64
C ALA A 30 -33.49 -19.33 -11.32
N ILE A 31 -32.92 -18.14 -11.41
CA ILE A 31 -33.36 -17.02 -10.56
C ILE A 31 -33.46 -15.78 -11.47
N GLU A 32 -34.67 -15.36 -11.75
CA GLU A 32 -35.00 -14.08 -12.34
C GLU A 32 -34.56 -12.96 -11.36
N LYS A 33 -33.58 -12.15 -11.80
CA LYS A 33 -33.16 -10.95 -11.06
C LYS A 33 -34.07 -9.77 -11.43
N THR A 34 -34.90 -9.37 -10.51
CA THR A 34 -35.55 -8.05 -10.57
C THR A 34 -34.54 -6.99 -10.14
N PRO A 35 -34.30 -5.93 -10.91
CA PRO A 35 -33.38 -4.87 -10.48
C PRO A 35 -34.04 -4.02 -9.38
N ARG A 36 -33.48 -4.06 -8.18
CA ARG A 36 -33.79 -3.05 -7.16
C ARG A 36 -32.81 -1.90 -7.33
N ASN A 37 -33.32 -0.75 -7.71
CA ASN A 37 -32.63 0.52 -7.73
C ASN A 37 -32.17 0.85 -6.28
N LEU A 38 -30.89 0.72 -6.00
CA LEU A 38 -30.27 1.27 -4.79
C LEU A 38 -29.90 2.73 -5.06
N VAL A 39 -30.73 3.63 -4.55
CA VAL A 39 -30.37 5.05 -4.41
C VAL A 39 -29.46 5.13 -3.19
N MET A 40 -28.17 5.32 -3.40
CA MET A 40 -27.23 5.63 -2.33
C MET A 40 -27.57 6.98 -1.71
N GLY A 41 -28.06 6.95 -0.48
CA GLY A 41 -28.35 8.17 0.28
C GLY A 41 -27.06 8.91 0.65
N ARG A 42 -26.95 10.15 0.22
CA ARG A 42 -25.87 11.14 0.39
C ARG A 42 -25.46 11.47 1.84
N ARG A 43 -25.64 10.57 2.84
CA ARG A 43 -25.59 10.97 4.25
C ARG A 43 -24.45 10.44 5.10
N HIS A 44 -23.49 9.69 4.56
CA HIS A 44 -22.47 9.04 5.42
C HIS A 44 -21.02 9.45 5.18
N PHE A 45 -20.74 10.40 4.28
CA PHE A 45 -19.36 10.85 4.03
C PHE A 45 -19.03 12.27 4.51
N LEU A 46 -20.00 12.97 5.13
CA LEU A 46 -19.76 14.32 5.66
C LEU A 46 -20.44 14.47 7.02
N SER A 47 -19.80 14.08 8.11
CA SER A 47 -20.17 14.58 9.44
C SER A 47 -19.06 14.43 10.47
N GLY A 48 -18.14 15.34 10.42
CA GLY A 48 -17.26 15.66 11.53
C GLY A 48 -17.23 17.16 11.77
N ALA A 49 -18.37 17.81 12.06
CA ALA A 49 -18.41 19.09 12.76
C ALA A 49 -19.86 19.57 12.89
N THR A 50 -20.45 19.42 14.04
CA THR A 50 -21.16 20.47 14.81
C THR A 50 -21.87 19.84 16.02
N ALA A 51 -21.31 20.03 17.16
CA ALA A 51 -22.00 19.87 18.44
C ALA A 51 -22.61 21.21 18.80
N LEU A 52 -23.92 21.25 18.97
CA LEU A 52 -24.60 22.30 19.74
C LEU A 52 -25.16 21.67 21.00
N GLY A 53 -24.71 22.24 22.12
CA GLY A 53 -25.01 21.84 23.45
C GLY A 53 -26.41 22.21 23.98
N VAL A 54 -26.67 21.78 25.18
CA VAL A 54 -27.33 22.48 26.32
C VAL A 54 -27.25 21.50 27.49
N GLY A 55 -26.46 21.76 28.45
CA GLY A 55 -26.68 22.36 29.73
C GLY A 55 -26.78 21.36 30.86
N ALA A 56 -25.81 21.41 31.79
CA ALA A 56 -26.01 21.58 33.24
C ALA A 56 -24.64 21.41 33.94
N GLY A 57 -24.30 22.42 34.74
CA GLY A 57 -22.98 22.61 35.30
C GLY A 57 -22.59 21.70 36.45
N ILE A 58 -21.30 21.45 36.52
CA ILE A 58 -20.52 21.31 37.77
C ILE A 58 -19.16 21.98 37.51
N SER A 59 -18.85 22.99 38.31
CA SER A 59 -17.61 23.75 38.29
C SER A 59 -16.47 22.93 38.89
N ALA A 60 -15.40 22.78 38.10
CA ALA A 60 -14.06 22.45 38.59
C ALA A 60 -13.04 23.43 37.98
N PRO A 61 -11.96 23.81 38.69
CA PRO A 61 -11.25 25.04 38.46
C PRO A 61 -10.39 25.01 37.20
N ALA A 62 -10.47 26.12 36.45
CA ALA A 62 -9.63 26.41 35.31
C ALA A 62 -8.18 26.68 35.73
N ILE A 63 -7.32 25.68 35.61
CA ILE A 63 -5.88 25.85 35.49
C ILE A 63 -5.40 24.83 34.45
N ILE A 64 -5.56 25.10 33.20
CA ILE A 64 -4.78 24.58 32.06
C ILE A 64 -5.18 25.44 30.85
N SER A 65 -4.23 26.10 30.32
CA SER A 65 -4.09 26.51 28.93
C SER A 65 -3.78 28.01 28.74
N ARG A 66 -2.52 28.30 28.90
CA ARG A 66 -1.88 29.43 28.19
C ARG A 66 -0.54 29.01 27.55
N ALA A 67 -0.01 27.82 27.84
CA ALA A 67 1.25 27.33 27.26
C ALA A 67 1.05 26.61 25.90
N THR A 68 -0.08 25.93 25.70
CA THR A 68 -0.28 25.06 24.51
C THR A 68 -0.63 25.82 23.23
N ALA A 69 -1.29 26.96 23.32
CA ALA A 69 -1.71 27.71 22.13
C ALA A 69 -0.54 28.50 21.45
N ASN A 70 0.49 28.89 22.23
CA ASN A 70 1.66 29.56 21.67
C ASN A 70 2.69 28.55 21.11
N GLU A 71 2.83 27.36 21.70
CA GLU A 71 3.76 26.35 21.19
C GLU A 71 3.25 25.73 19.87
N THR A 72 1.94 25.49 19.73
CA THR A 72 1.37 24.98 18.46
C THR A 72 1.44 26.01 17.32
N SER A 73 1.32 27.31 17.60
CA SER A 73 1.46 28.35 16.57
C SER A 73 2.91 28.59 16.15
N GLU A 74 3.88 28.46 17.06
CA GLU A 74 5.31 28.58 16.75
C GLU A 74 5.84 27.34 15.99
N VAL A 75 5.37 26.14 16.30
CA VAL A 75 5.71 24.90 15.57
C VAL A 75 5.16 24.97 14.14
N SER A 76 3.92 25.42 13.96
CA SER A 76 3.29 25.60 12.64
C SER A 76 4.05 26.58 11.73
N LEU A 77 4.65 27.65 12.29
CA LEU A 77 5.40 28.64 11.52
C LEU A 77 6.80 28.14 11.09
N ARG A 78 7.43 27.28 11.89
CA ARG A 78 8.79 26.80 11.64
C ARG A 78 8.88 25.74 10.54
N ASP A 79 7.79 25.03 10.24
CA ASP A 79 7.77 23.90 9.31
C ASP A 79 7.01 24.19 8.00
N GLN A 80 6.60 25.46 7.78
CA GLN A 80 5.89 25.84 6.54
C GLN A 80 6.77 25.75 5.29
N ASP A 81 8.08 25.84 5.42
CA ASP A 81 9.07 25.70 4.36
C ASP A 81 9.52 24.25 4.12
N LEU A 82 8.90 23.27 4.83
CA LEU A 82 9.23 21.85 4.66
C LEU A 82 8.82 21.38 3.28
N ARG A 83 9.80 20.87 2.53
CA ARG A 83 9.55 20.23 1.23
C ARG A 83 8.98 18.83 1.42
N PHE A 84 8.22 18.36 0.43
CA PHE A 84 7.63 17.02 0.47
C PHE A 84 7.81 16.29 -0.86
N ILE A 85 8.13 15.00 -0.76
CA ILE A 85 8.04 14.02 -1.84
C ILE A 85 7.00 12.99 -1.41
N GLY A 86 5.86 12.94 -2.12
CA GLY A 86 4.85 11.91 -1.92
C GLY A 86 5.28 10.63 -2.65
N THR A 87 5.46 9.54 -1.89
CA THR A 87 6.04 8.30 -2.42
C THR A 87 5.01 7.22 -2.72
N GLU A 88 3.73 7.49 -2.49
CA GLU A 88 2.59 6.63 -2.85
C GLU A 88 1.43 7.51 -3.28
N GLU A 89 1.36 7.75 -4.60
CA GLU A 89 0.39 8.64 -5.21
C GLU A 89 -0.20 7.96 -6.45
N THR A 90 -1.50 7.69 -6.39
CA THR A 90 -2.13 6.81 -7.37
C THR A 90 -2.64 7.55 -8.59
N PHE A 91 -2.55 6.92 -9.75
CA PHE A 91 -3.19 7.35 -10.98
C PHE A 91 -3.94 6.21 -11.66
N SER A 92 -4.84 6.58 -12.58
CA SER A 92 -5.44 5.64 -13.51
C SER A 92 -5.59 6.27 -14.90
N THR A 93 -6.00 5.46 -15.85
CA THR A 93 -6.48 5.90 -17.16
C THR A 93 -7.93 5.44 -17.34
N PRO A 94 -8.70 6.03 -18.26
CA PRO A 94 -10.06 5.52 -18.53
C PRO A 94 -10.08 4.02 -18.88
N GLU A 95 -9.07 3.53 -19.62
CA GLU A 95 -8.90 2.11 -19.96
C GLU A 95 -8.65 1.26 -18.70
N LEU A 96 -7.77 1.71 -17.82
CA LEU A 96 -7.46 0.99 -16.59
C LEU A 96 -8.63 1.02 -15.59
N MET A 97 -9.34 2.14 -15.49
CA MET A 97 -10.55 2.23 -14.66
C MET A 97 -11.64 1.28 -15.16
N ALA A 98 -11.87 1.22 -16.47
CA ALA A 98 -12.85 0.30 -17.04
C ALA A 98 -12.53 -1.18 -16.76
N LEU A 99 -11.24 -1.53 -16.67
CA LEU A 99 -10.77 -2.87 -16.32
C LEU A 99 -10.97 -3.20 -14.84
N ASN A 100 -10.76 -2.22 -13.95
CA ASN A 100 -10.63 -2.44 -12.51
C ASN A 100 -11.89 -2.03 -11.72
N THR A 101 -12.98 -1.63 -12.37
CA THR A 101 -14.25 -1.30 -11.70
C THR A 101 -15.09 -2.55 -11.45
N ILE A 102 -15.73 -2.59 -10.28
CA ILE A 102 -16.64 -3.69 -9.90
C ILE A 102 -18.02 -3.46 -10.50
N ASN A 103 -18.50 -2.20 -10.45
CA ASN A 103 -19.82 -1.79 -10.91
C ASN A 103 -19.82 -0.30 -11.25
N GLU A 104 -20.95 0.21 -11.73
CA GLU A 104 -21.09 1.62 -12.16
C GLU A 104 -20.90 2.61 -11.00
N ASP A 105 -21.38 2.32 -9.80
CA ASP A 105 -21.20 3.22 -8.65
C ASP A 105 -19.71 3.34 -8.25
N HIS A 106 -18.97 2.23 -8.31
CA HIS A 106 -17.53 2.24 -8.10
C HIS A 106 -16.79 3.03 -9.18
N ARG A 107 -17.21 2.92 -10.45
CA ARG A 107 -16.64 3.70 -11.54
C ARG A 107 -16.84 5.20 -11.33
N LEU A 108 -18.07 5.60 -10.99
CA LEU A 108 -18.38 7.00 -10.70
C LEU A 108 -17.60 7.54 -9.50
N TYR A 109 -17.45 6.75 -8.45
CA TYR A 109 -16.60 7.09 -7.30
C TYR A 109 -15.15 7.36 -7.73
N LEU A 110 -14.54 6.47 -8.52
CA LEU A 110 -13.16 6.65 -9.00
C LEU A 110 -13.01 7.88 -9.91
N GLU A 111 -14.01 8.19 -10.74
CA GLU A 111 -14.02 9.40 -11.56
C GLU A 111 -14.11 10.68 -10.70
N GLU A 112 -14.96 10.69 -9.67
CA GLU A 112 -15.11 11.83 -8.75
C GLU A 112 -13.82 12.11 -7.97
N THR A 113 -13.02 11.08 -7.62
CA THR A 113 -11.71 11.27 -6.96
C THR A 113 -10.73 12.05 -7.84
N GLY A 114 -10.90 12.05 -9.15
CA GLY A 114 -9.95 12.63 -10.09
C GLY A 114 -8.72 11.75 -10.33
N LEU A 115 -8.86 10.44 -10.16
CA LEU A 115 -7.79 9.45 -10.29
C LEU A 115 -7.09 9.48 -11.65
N ALA A 116 -7.83 9.77 -12.73
CA ALA A 116 -7.28 9.89 -14.09
C ALA A 116 -6.80 11.32 -14.42
N GLU A 117 -6.94 12.28 -13.51
CA GLU A 117 -6.54 13.66 -13.78
C GLU A 117 -5.10 13.86 -13.32
N LEU A 118 -4.18 14.07 -14.25
CA LEU A 118 -2.74 14.27 -14.04
C LEU A 118 -2.28 15.65 -14.50
N GLY A 119 -3.20 16.59 -14.61
CA GLY A 119 -2.99 17.93 -15.14
C GLY A 119 -3.18 19.05 -14.13
N PRO A 120 -3.79 20.18 -14.55
CA PRO A 120 -3.84 21.40 -13.73
C PRO A 120 -4.53 21.26 -12.37
N ARG A 121 -5.58 20.41 -12.27
CA ARG A 121 -6.28 20.16 -11.00
C ARG A 121 -5.36 19.53 -9.98
N ARG A 122 -4.61 18.49 -10.40
CA ARG A 122 -3.67 17.77 -9.52
C ARG A 122 -2.49 18.66 -9.13
N ILE A 123 -1.93 19.39 -10.08
CA ILE A 123 -0.87 20.37 -9.79
C ILE A 123 -1.36 21.43 -8.80
N GLY A 124 -2.57 21.98 -8.98
CA GLY A 124 -3.16 22.92 -8.03
C GLY A 124 -3.31 22.36 -6.62
N ALA A 125 -3.75 21.08 -6.50
CA ALA A 125 -3.83 20.41 -5.20
C ALA A 125 -2.45 20.16 -4.58
N MET A 126 -1.43 19.82 -5.38
CA MET A 126 -0.03 19.71 -4.91
C MET A 126 0.49 21.07 -4.40
N ASP A 127 0.21 22.15 -5.12
CA ASP A 127 0.65 23.51 -4.73
C ASP A 127 -0.05 23.95 -3.43
N GLU A 128 -1.35 23.70 -3.29
CA GLU A 128 -2.11 23.99 -2.07
C GLU A 128 -1.59 23.21 -0.85
N ALA A 129 -1.21 21.94 -1.05
CA ALA A 129 -0.64 21.09 -0.01
C ALA A 129 0.84 21.44 0.30
N GLY A 130 1.53 22.13 -0.62
CA GLY A 130 2.97 22.32 -0.56
C GLY A 130 3.75 21.03 -0.84
N LEU A 131 3.16 20.12 -1.64
CA LEU A 131 3.79 18.88 -2.10
C LEU A 131 4.61 19.17 -3.37
N ASN A 132 5.91 18.97 -3.29
CA ASN A 132 6.80 19.35 -4.39
C ASN A 132 6.80 18.33 -5.52
N VAL A 133 6.86 17.04 -5.18
CA VAL A 133 6.93 15.93 -6.14
C VAL A 133 6.00 14.81 -5.72
N GLN A 134 5.30 14.22 -6.68
CA GLN A 134 4.59 12.96 -6.54
C GLN A 134 5.29 11.85 -7.31
N ILE A 135 5.42 10.66 -6.68
CA ILE A 135 5.83 9.43 -7.35
C ILE A 135 4.55 8.66 -7.67
N LEU A 136 4.21 8.60 -8.95
CA LEU A 136 2.95 8.04 -9.43
C LEU A 136 3.02 6.53 -9.57
N SER A 137 1.93 5.84 -9.23
CA SER A 137 1.74 4.41 -9.43
C SER A 137 0.33 4.09 -9.95
N ALA A 138 0.21 3.03 -10.74
CA ALA A 138 -1.07 2.65 -11.32
C ALA A 138 -2.02 2.03 -10.28
N HIS A 139 -3.29 2.42 -10.35
CA HIS A 139 -4.37 1.95 -9.48
C HIS A 139 -4.47 0.41 -9.44
N THR A 140 -4.60 -0.13 -8.23
CA THR A 140 -4.78 -1.56 -7.92
C THR A 140 -6.02 -2.16 -8.61
N PRO A 141 -5.97 -3.41 -9.10
CA PRO A 141 -4.84 -4.34 -9.20
C PRO A 141 -3.95 -4.10 -10.43
N SER A 142 -4.13 -2.99 -11.12
CA SER A 142 -3.41 -2.61 -12.32
C SER A 142 -3.60 -3.66 -13.43
N VAL A 143 -2.53 -4.04 -14.13
CA VAL A 143 -2.57 -5.01 -15.25
C VAL A 143 -2.31 -6.45 -14.81
N GLN A 144 -2.16 -6.71 -13.52
CA GLN A 144 -1.73 -8.02 -13.02
C GLN A 144 -2.69 -9.16 -13.35
N ASN A 145 -3.96 -8.84 -13.62
CA ASN A 145 -4.99 -9.81 -14.02
C ASN A 145 -5.20 -9.89 -15.53
N VAL A 146 -4.48 -9.11 -16.36
CA VAL A 146 -4.57 -9.14 -17.81
C VAL A 146 -3.59 -10.18 -18.37
N PRO A 147 -4.06 -11.29 -18.98
CA PRO A 147 -3.18 -12.39 -19.36
C PRO A 147 -2.39 -12.12 -20.64
N GLY A 148 -1.25 -12.82 -20.78
CA GLY A 148 -0.52 -12.93 -22.03
C GLY A 148 0.01 -11.61 -22.57
N GLN A 149 0.09 -11.51 -23.91
CA GLN A 149 0.67 -10.35 -24.60
C GLN A 149 -0.12 -9.06 -24.35
N GLU A 150 -1.43 -9.14 -24.18
CA GLU A 150 -2.27 -7.97 -23.89
C GLU A 150 -1.84 -7.27 -22.58
N GLY A 151 -1.57 -8.05 -21.52
CA GLY A 151 -1.08 -7.49 -20.26
C GLY A 151 0.29 -6.85 -20.38
N ILE A 152 1.20 -7.43 -21.19
CA ILE A 152 2.52 -6.88 -21.47
C ILE A 152 2.39 -5.54 -22.21
N ASP A 153 1.61 -5.52 -23.28
CA ASP A 153 1.40 -4.32 -24.09
C ASP A 153 0.70 -3.22 -23.29
N PHE A 154 -0.22 -3.59 -22.41
CA PHE A 154 -0.93 -2.63 -21.58
C PHE A 154 -0.02 -2.02 -20.51
N ALA A 155 0.83 -2.82 -19.83
CA ALA A 155 1.82 -2.28 -18.90
C ALA A 155 2.74 -1.25 -19.58
N TYR A 156 3.25 -1.57 -20.75
CA TYR A 156 4.05 -0.64 -21.56
C TYR A 156 3.31 0.66 -21.88
N ARG A 157 2.04 0.58 -22.35
CA ARG A 157 1.24 1.77 -22.66
C ARG A 157 0.98 2.64 -21.44
N LEU A 158 0.70 2.05 -20.28
CA LEU A 158 0.50 2.79 -19.02
C LEU A 158 1.77 3.54 -18.61
N ASN A 159 2.92 2.88 -18.67
CA ASN A 159 4.20 3.51 -18.36
C ASN A 159 4.49 4.66 -19.34
N LYS A 160 4.29 4.47 -20.64
CA LYS A 160 4.48 5.53 -21.64
C LYS A 160 3.50 6.69 -21.47
N THR A 161 2.28 6.44 -21.01
CA THR A 161 1.30 7.52 -20.72
C THR A 161 1.83 8.50 -19.68
N LEU A 162 2.57 8.03 -18.65
CA LEU A 162 3.18 8.91 -17.66
C LEU A 162 4.34 9.72 -18.24
N VAL A 163 5.19 9.08 -19.03
CA VAL A 163 6.37 9.70 -19.65
C VAL A 163 5.96 10.81 -20.63
N ASP A 164 5.06 10.46 -21.55
CA ASP A 164 4.65 11.36 -22.66
C ASP A 164 3.63 12.42 -22.20
N GLY A 165 2.99 12.20 -21.05
CA GLY A 165 1.99 13.06 -20.45
C GLY A 165 2.52 13.93 -19.31
N PRO A 166 2.23 13.58 -18.04
CA PRO A 166 2.49 14.45 -16.90
C PRO A 166 3.97 14.69 -16.64
N MET A 167 4.86 13.71 -16.82
CA MET A 167 6.30 13.87 -16.59
C MET A 167 6.92 14.84 -17.60
N ALA A 168 6.50 14.79 -18.87
CA ALA A 168 6.96 15.73 -19.91
C ALA A 168 6.32 17.11 -19.74
N THR A 169 5.05 17.20 -19.35
CA THR A 169 4.32 18.46 -19.23
C THR A 169 4.69 19.27 -18.00
N TYR A 170 4.98 18.58 -16.88
CA TYR A 170 5.30 19.19 -15.59
C TYR A 170 6.64 18.64 -15.05
N PRO A 171 7.76 18.98 -15.71
CA PRO A 171 9.08 18.45 -15.36
C PRO A 171 9.41 18.76 -13.89
N GLY A 172 9.86 17.74 -13.18
CA GLY A 172 10.23 17.85 -11.77
C GLY A 172 9.05 17.78 -10.77
N ARG A 173 7.80 17.72 -11.25
CA ARG A 173 6.62 17.56 -10.37
C ARG A 173 6.17 16.10 -10.25
N PHE A 174 6.41 15.30 -11.26
CA PHE A 174 6.05 13.89 -11.29
C PHE A 174 7.27 13.00 -11.53
N GLN A 175 7.32 11.92 -10.81
CA GLN A 175 8.15 10.75 -11.01
C GLN A 175 7.24 9.52 -11.04
N ALA A 176 7.76 8.33 -11.31
CA ALA A 176 6.90 7.15 -11.38
C ALA A 176 7.57 5.86 -10.92
N PHE A 177 6.74 4.93 -10.46
CA PHE A 177 7.02 3.51 -10.38
C PHE A 177 6.47 2.80 -11.62
N ALA A 178 7.23 1.87 -12.15
CA ALA A 178 6.81 1.08 -13.30
C ALA A 178 5.64 0.16 -12.96
N THR A 179 4.65 0.14 -13.84
CA THR A 179 3.64 -0.91 -13.91
C THR A 179 4.26 -2.12 -14.60
N LEU A 180 4.19 -3.29 -13.98
CA LEU A 180 4.80 -4.51 -14.49
C LEU A 180 3.77 -5.59 -14.81
N PRO A 181 3.90 -6.30 -15.95
CA PRO A 181 3.07 -7.46 -16.29
C PRO A 181 3.55 -8.70 -15.54
N LEU A 182 3.36 -8.73 -14.20
CA LEU A 182 3.91 -9.76 -13.30
C LEU A 182 3.40 -11.18 -13.57
N GLN A 183 2.29 -11.34 -14.27
CA GLN A 183 1.81 -12.63 -14.79
C GLN A 183 2.74 -13.22 -15.88
N SER A 184 3.68 -12.43 -16.39
CA SER A 184 4.73 -12.82 -17.34
C SER A 184 6.09 -12.33 -16.81
N PRO A 185 6.70 -13.03 -15.83
CA PRO A 185 7.82 -12.50 -15.02
C PRO A 185 9.05 -12.04 -15.81
N GLU A 186 9.41 -12.74 -16.89
CA GLU A 186 10.55 -12.34 -17.76
C GLU A 186 10.23 -10.99 -18.44
N ALA A 187 9.03 -10.85 -19.03
CA ALA A 187 8.60 -9.60 -19.65
C ALA A 187 8.48 -8.47 -18.60
N ALA A 188 8.09 -8.79 -17.38
CA ALA A 188 8.04 -7.84 -16.27
C ALA A 188 9.44 -7.34 -15.89
N ALA A 189 10.42 -8.25 -15.84
CA ALA A 189 11.81 -7.88 -15.60
C ALA A 189 12.38 -7.00 -16.72
N ASP A 190 12.08 -7.31 -17.98
CA ASP A 190 12.51 -6.51 -19.14
C ASP A 190 11.85 -5.12 -19.15
N GLU A 191 10.54 -5.03 -18.83
CA GLU A 191 9.85 -3.75 -18.73
C GLU A 191 10.37 -2.91 -17.55
N LEU A 192 10.73 -3.53 -16.42
CA LEU A 192 11.37 -2.82 -15.31
C LEU A 192 12.69 -2.19 -15.77
N GLU A 193 13.56 -2.97 -16.45
CA GLU A 193 14.83 -2.45 -16.95
C GLU A 193 14.64 -1.32 -17.95
N ARG A 194 13.73 -1.48 -18.90
CA ARG A 194 13.41 -0.45 -19.89
C ARG A 194 12.91 0.83 -19.21
N SER A 195 11.92 0.71 -18.33
CA SER A 195 11.32 1.86 -17.63
C SER A 195 12.34 2.62 -16.79
N VAL A 196 13.25 1.92 -16.12
CA VAL A 196 14.31 2.56 -15.33
C VAL A 196 15.37 3.22 -16.20
N ARG A 197 15.86 2.51 -17.23
CA ARG A 197 17.00 2.98 -18.03
C ARG A 197 16.63 4.03 -19.08
N GLU A 198 15.46 3.87 -19.69
CA GLU A 198 15.03 4.71 -20.81
C GLU A 198 14.11 5.84 -20.38
N ASP A 199 13.17 5.56 -19.46
CA ASP A 199 12.14 6.49 -19.03
C ASP A 199 12.44 7.15 -17.67
N GLY A 200 13.47 6.70 -16.95
CA GLY A 200 13.91 7.29 -15.69
C GLY A 200 13.00 6.96 -14.49
N PHE A 201 12.27 5.85 -14.55
CA PHE A 201 11.42 5.41 -13.44
C PHE A 201 12.26 4.99 -12.22
N LEU A 202 11.69 5.16 -11.03
CA LEU A 202 12.42 5.03 -9.76
C LEU A 202 12.40 3.61 -9.17
N GLY A 203 11.74 2.68 -9.82
CA GLY A 203 11.52 1.31 -9.41
C GLY A 203 10.18 0.82 -9.93
N ALA A 204 9.54 -0.11 -9.25
CA ALA A 204 8.22 -0.62 -9.62
C ALA A 204 7.29 -0.66 -8.42
N LEU A 205 5.97 -0.68 -8.68
CA LEU A 205 4.95 -0.98 -7.68
C LEU A 205 4.22 -2.28 -8.07
N THR A 206 4.02 -3.15 -7.09
CA THR A 206 3.28 -4.42 -7.22
C THR A 206 2.07 -4.42 -6.31
N ASN A 207 0.96 -5.05 -6.72
CA ASN A 207 -0.29 -5.05 -5.98
C ASN A 207 -0.62 -6.47 -5.49
N GLY A 208 -0.43 -6.73 -4.19
CA GLY A 208 -0.80 -7.99 -3.56
C GLY A 208 -0.15 -9.22 -4.23
N HIS A 209 -0.93 -10.30 -4.40
CA HIS A 209 -0.48 -11.54 -5.03
C HIS A 209 -0.71 -11.54 -6.55
N ILE A 210 0.04 -12.36 -7.26
CA ILE A 210 -0.06 -12.56 -8.70
C ILE A 210 -0.49 -14.02 -8.95
N GLY A 211 -1.76 -14.25 -9.31
CA GLY A 211 -2.27 -15.60 -9.55
C GLY A 211 -2.00 -16.54 -8.37
N LYS A 212 -2.24 -16.09 -7.13
CA LYS A 212 -1.97 -16.79 -5.86
C LYS A 212 -0.49 -16.98 -5.52
N LYS A 213 0.42 -16.28 -6.19
CA LYS A 213 1.86 -16.28 -5.89
C LYS A 213 2.24 -14.95 -5.26
N TYR A 214 2.97 -15.00 -4.17
CA TYR A 214 3.59 -13.82 -3.58
C TYR A 214 5.00 -13.62 -4.12
N LEU A 215 5.65 -12.49 -3.84
CA LEU A 215 6.98 -12.15 -4.39
C LEU A 215 8.10 -13.13 -3.97
N ASP A 216 7.88 -13.93 -2.93
CA ASP A 216 8.81 -15.01 -2.54
C ASP A 216 8.76 -16.23 -3.47
N HIS A 217 7.77 -16.32 -4.39
CA HIS A 217 7.63 -17.43 -5.31
C HIS A 217 8.75 -17.46 -6.34
N PRO A 218 9.37 -18.63 -6.65
CA PRO A 218 10.50 -18.72 -7.58
C PRO A 218 10.23 -18.13 -8.97
N ASP A 219 9.00 -18.21 -9.47
CA ASP A 219 8.65 -17.65 -10.79
C ASP A 219 8.86 -16.12 -10.85
N LEU A 220 8.85 -15.42 -9.70
CA LEU A 220 9.03 -13.97 -9.64
C LEU A 220 10.49 -13.54 -9.40
N GLU A 221 11.40 -14.49 -9.22
CA GLU A 221 12.84 -14.19 -9.06
C GLU A 221 13.44 -13.36 -10.20
N PRO A 222 13.06 -13.51 -11.49
CA PRO A 222 13.57 -12.64 -12.55
C PRO A 222 13.33 -11.15 -12.28
N VAL A 223 12.18 -10.79 -11.71
CA VAL A 223 11.85 -9.39 -11.37
C VAL A 223 12.68 -8.90 -10.18
N LEU A 224 12.80 -9.74 -9.13
CA LEU A 224 13.59 -9.42 -7.93
C LEU A 224 15.07 -9.23 -8.27
N ALA A 225 15.63 -10.14 -9.07
CA ALA A 225 17.01 -10.06 -9.55
C ALA A 225 17.26 -8.80 -10.39
N ARG A 226 16.31 -8.43 -11.25
CA ARG A 226 16.42 -7.22 -12.07
C ARG A 226 16.34 -5.95 -11.23
N ALA A 227 15.42 -5.89 -10.26
CA ALA A 227 15.31 -4.76 -9.33
C ALA A 227 16.61 -4.57 -8.52
N GLU A 228 17.17 -5.67 -7.99
CA GLU A 228 18.46 -5.64 -7.30
C GLU A 228 19.60 -5.18 -8.19
N ALA A 229 19.72 -5.74 -9.41
CA ALA A 229 20.78 -5.40 -10.36
C ALA A 229 20.73 -3.92 -10.82
N LEU A 230 19.51 -3.37 -10.94
CA LEU A 230 19.28 -1.95 -11.25
C LEU A 230 19.44 -1.06 -10.01
N ASN A 231 19.49 -1.67 -8.83
CA ASN A 231 19.51 -1.01 -7.53
C ASN A 231 18.34 -0.01 -7.40
N VAL A 232 17.12 -0.50 -7.68
CA VAL A 232 15.86 0.21 -7.52
C VAL A 232 14.94 -0.59 -6.61
N PRO A 233 14.07 0.06 -5.81
CA PRO A 233 13.13 -0.63 -4.93
C PRO A 233 11.92 -1.19 -5.68
N ILE A 234 11.25 -2.14 -5.01
CA ILE A 234 9.89 -2.54 -5.33
C ILE A 234 8.97 -2.03 -4.21
N TYR A 235 7.95 -1.27 -4.58
CA TYR A 235 6.88 -0.88 -3.67
C TYR A 235 5.86 -2.02 -3.59
N LEU A 236 5.69 -2.57 -2.40
CA LEU A 236 4.73 -3.63 -2.12
C LEU A 236 3.41 -2.99 -1.67
N HIS A 237 2.55 -2.70 -2.64
CA HIS A 237 1.23 -2.12 -2.39
C HIS A 237 0.22 -3.23 -2.12
N PRO A 238 -0.81 -2.98 -1.30
CA PRO A 238 -1.89 -3.92 -1.06
C PRO A 238 -2.62 -4.37 -2.33
N GLY A 239 -3.22 -5.56 -2.24
CA GLY A 239 -4.17 -6.11 -3.20
C GLY A 239 -5.18 -6.97 -2.47
N TYR A 240 -6.27 -7.34 -3.17
CA TYR A 240 -7.25 -8.24 -2.58
C TYR A 240 -6.63 -9.61 -2.27
N PRO A 241 -7.11 -10.29 -1.23
CA PRO A 241 -6.64 -11.63 -0.89
C PRO A 241 -7.02 -12.64 -1.98
N PRO A 242 -6.33 -13.80 -2.05
CA PRO A 242 -6.76 -14.91 -2.89
C PRO A 242 -8.22 -15.31 -2.62
N ASP A 243 -8.94 -15.78 -3.66
CA ASP A 243 -10.37 -16.08 -3.59
C ASP A 243 -10.74 -16.99 -2.41
N GLU A 244 -9.90 -17.99 -2.10
CA GLU A 244 -10.15 -18.89 -1.00
C GLU A 244 -10.08 -18.20 0.36
N VAL A 245 -9.15 -17.27 0.52
CA VAL A 245 -9.04 -16.43 1.74
C VAL A 245 -10.21 -15.47 1.80
N PHE A 246 -10.58 -14.83 0.68
CA PHE A 246 -11.74 -13.96 0.60
C PHE A 246 -13.01 -14.67 1.06
N GLN A 247 -13.29 -15.87 0.51
CA GLN A 247 -14.49 -16.64 0.83
C GLN A 247 -14.57 -17.07 2.30
N ILE A 248 -13.42 -17.34 2.93
CA ILE A 248 -13.38 -17.84 4.32
C ILE A 248 -13.38 -16.67 5.32
N TYR A 249 -12.66 -15.58 5.04
CA TYR A 249 -12.40 -14.52 6.02
C TYR A 249 -13.32 -13.31 5.87
N TYR A 250 -13.71 -12.97 4.63
CA TYR A 250 -14.33 -11.68 4.33
C TYR A 250 -15.75 -11.78 3.80
N SER A 251 -16.17 -12.94 3.31
CA SER A 251 -17.51 -13.17 2.76
C SER A 251 -18.40 -13.95 3.72
N THR A 252 -19.73 -13.80 3.56
CA THR A 252 -20.72 -14.54 4.34
C THR A 252 -21.84 -15.06 3.45
N THR A 253 -22.37 -16.24 3.80
CA THR A 253 -23.57 -16.81 3.16
C THR A 253 -24.89 -16.31 3.73
N ARG A 254 -24.86 -15.44 4.73
CA ARG A 254 -26.09 -14.88 5.35
C ARG A 254 -26.62 -13.74 4.48
N SER A 255 -27.63 -14.00 3.68
CA SER A 255 -28.18 -13.11 2.65
C SER A 255 -28.65 -11.73 3.13
N ASN A 256 -28.95 -11.57 4.42
CA ASN A 256 -29.35 -10.28 5.00
C ASN A 256 -28.18 -9.45 5.57
N TYR A 257 -26.93 -9.95 5.40
CA TYR A 257 -25.70 -9.26 5.77
C TYR A 257 -24.68 -9.19 4.61
N THR A 258 -25.01 -9.77 3.44
CA THR A 258 -24.17 -9.70 2.26
C THR A 258 -24.53 -8.44 1.46
N GLU A 259 -23.70 -7.42 1.62
CA GLU A 259 -23.60 -6.37 0.64
C GLU A 259 -22.23 -6.52 -0.02
N GLU A 260 -22.19 -6.69 -1.33
CA GLU A 260 -20.96 -6.84 -2.12
C GLU A 260 -19.93 -5.74 -1.79
N TYR A 261 -20.41 -4.53 -1.51
CA TYR A 261 -19.59 -3.41 -1.13
C TYR A 261 -18.96 -3.56 0.28
N GLN A 262 -19.67 -4.18 1.25
CA GLN A 262 -19.12 -4.42 2.58
C GLN A 262 -17.99 -5.42 2.54
N ASP A 263 -18.16 -6.54 1.81
CA ASP A 263 -17.14 -7.56 1.63
C ASP A 263 -15.93 -6.98 0.89
N TYR A 264 -16.16 -6.10 -0.09
CA TYR A 264 -15.13 -5.38 -0.83
C TYR A 264 -14.28 -4.48 0.08
N ILE A 265 -14.90 -3.65 0.91
CA ILE A 265 -14.18 -2.77 1.84
C ILE A 265 -13.46 -3.58 2.93
N PHE A 266 -14.10 -4.63 3.47
CA PHE A 266 -13.52 -5.45 4.52
C PHE A 266 -12.31 -6.25 4.04
N SER A 267 -12.37 -6.83 2.85
CA SER A 267 -11.22 -7.51 2.21
C SER A 267 -10.19 -6.56 1.63
N GLY A 268 -10.59 -5.33 1.37
CA GLY A 268 -9.78 -4.25 0.80
C GLY A 268 -9.20 -3.32 1.85
N SER A 269 -9.31 -2.01 1.59
CA SER A 269 -8.70 -0.93 2.36
C SER A 269 -9.15 -0.83 3.82
N GLY A 270 -10.32 -1.44 4.17
CA GLY A 270 -10.78 -1.45 5.56
C GLY A 270 -9.99 -2.38 6.48
N TYR A 271 -9.39 -3.46 5.93
CA TYR A 271 -8.60 -4.39 6.74
C TYR A 271 -7.76 -5.38 5.94
N GLY A 272 -8.36 -6.12 4.98
CA GLY A 272 -7.74 -7.30 4.37
C GLY A 272 -6.43 -7.00 3.65
N TRP A 273 -6.35 -5.91 2.94
CA TRP A 273 -5.16 -5.46 2.22
C TRP A 273 -3.93 -5.38 3.12
N HIS A 274 -4.10 -4.81 4.32
CA HIS A 274 -3.00 -4.64 5.26
C HIS A 274 -2.44 -5.98 5.74
N GLN A 275 -3.33 -6.96 5.93
CA GLN A 275 -2.92 -8.33 6.31
C GLN A 275 -2.17 -9.05 5.19
N GLU A 276 -2.57 -8.84 3.94
CA GLU A 276 -1.89 -9.42 2.77
C GLU A 276 -0.46 -8.92 2.64
N VAL A 277 -0.22 -7.61 2.76
CA VAL A 277 1.13 -7.03 2.67
C VAL A 277 1.99 -7.49 3.83
N LEU A 278 1.47 -7.45 5.07
CA LEU A 278 2.22 -7.94 6.24
C LEU A 278 2.60 -9.42 6.08
N THR A 279 1.67 -10.24 5.61
CA THR A 279 1.93 -11.66 5.30
C THR A 279 3.06 -11.78 4.29
N GLN A 280 3.04 -10.99 3.21
CA GLN A 280 4.08 -11.00 2.17
C GLN A 280 5.45 -10.60 2.71
N CYS A 281 5.52 -9.55 3.54
CA CYS A 281 6.78 -9.12 4.18
C CYS A 281 7.40 -10.24 5.02
N ILE A 282 6.59 -10.91 5.84
CA ILE A 282 7.06 -12.03 6.68
C ILE A 282 7.51 -13.20 5.80
N ARG A 283 6.76 -13.55 4.75
CA ARG A 283 7.12 -14.61 3.79
C ARG A 283 8.45 -14.32 3.10
N MET A 284 8.66 -13.10 2.60
CA MET A 284 9.92 -12.73 1.91
C MET A 284 11.15 -12.93 2.81
N ILE A 285 11.06 -12.60 4.09
CA ILE A 285 12.14 -12.87 5.04
C ILE A 285 12.26 -14.38 5.28
N THR A 286 11.16 -15.03 5.72
CA THR A 286 11.14 -16.44 6.14
C THR A 286 11.66 -17.38 5.05
N TYR A 287 11.32 -17.11 3.79
CA TYR A 287 11.73 -17.96 2.66
C TYR A 287 12.99 -17.46 1.94
N GLY A 288 13.78 -16.61 2.61
CA GLY A 288 15.14 -16.26 2.23
C GLY A 288 15.26 -15.45 0.94
N VAL A 289 14.27 -14.61 0.61
CA VAL A 289 14.36 -13.70 -0.55
C VAL A 289 15.61 -12.82 -0.43
N PHE A 290 15.80 -12.19 0.73
CA PHE A 290 16.92 -11.30 0.96
C PHE A 290 18.27 -11.99 1.19
N ASP A 291 18.25 -13.32 1.35
CA ASP A 291 19.47 -14.12 1.32
C ASP A 291 19.96 -14.38 -0.11
N ARG A 292 19.04 -14.43 -1.07
CA ARG A 292 19.31 -14.52 -2.50
C ARG A 292 19.57 -13.14 -3.12
N PHE A 293 18.84 -12.13 -2.67
CA PHE A 293 18.91 -10.75 -3.16
C PHE A 293 19.21 -9.78 -2.01
N PRO A 294 20.48 -9.76 -1.49
CA PRO A 294 20.79 -9.08 -0.22
C PRO A 294 20.72 -7.56 -0.26
N THR A 295 20.76 -6.95 -1.44
CA THR A 295 20.67 -5.49 -1.61
C THR A 295 19.31 -5.01 -2.08
N LEU A 296 18.39 -5.94 -2.36
CA LEU A 296 17.01 -5.62 -2.76
C LEU A 296 16.33 -4.77 -1.67
N GLN A 297 15.65 -3.71 -2.10
CA GLN A 297 14.90 -2.81 -1.22
C GLN A 297 13.41 -2.94 -1.50
N ILE A 298 12.61 -3.08 -0.44
CA ILE A 298 11.14 -3.15 -0.48
C ILE A 298 10.57 -1.94 0.25
N ILE A 299 9.57 -1.29 -0.34
CA ILE A 299 8.83 -0.21 0.30
C ILE A 299 7.46 -0.74 0.71
N VAL A 300 7.02 -0.41 1.92
CA VAL A 300 5.73 -0.81 2.51
C VAL A 300 4.97 0.42 2.95
N GLY A 301 3.72 0.53 2.54
CA GLY A 301 2.83 1.64 2.82
C GLY A 301 2.25 1.68 4.24
N HIS A 302 1.31 2.59 4.45
CA HIS A 302 0.31 2.59 5.54
C HIS A 302 0.91 2.33 6.92
N MET A 303 2.00 3.05 7.27
CA MET A 303 2.73 2.88 8.54
C MET A 303 3.21 1.44 8.79
N GLY A 304 3.48 0.68 7.70
CA GLY A 304 4.00 -0.69 7.79
C GLY A 304 2.93 -1.76 7.95
N GLU A 305 1.68 -1.48 7.51
CA GLU A 305 0.62 -2.48 7.33
C GLU A 305 0.33 -3.31 8.60
N GLY A 306 0.35 -2.65 9.77
CA GLY A 306 0.16 -3.31 11.05
C GLY A 306 1.42 -3.97 11.63
N LEU A 307 2.54 -4.05 10.89
CA LEU A 307 3.80 -4.59 11.39
C LEU A 307 4.21 -4.01 12.76
N PRO A 308 4.16 -2.69 13.00
CA PRO A 308 4.62 -2.14 14.27
C PRO A 308 3.85 -2.65 15.48
N PHE A 309 2.55 -2.95 15.33
CA PHE A 309 1.74 -3.52 16.40
C PHE A 309 2.17 -4.95 16.77
N TYR A 310 2.50 -5.76 15.77
CA TYR A 310 2.90 -7.16 15.97
C TYR A 310 4.41 -7.36 16.07
N TYR A 311 5.22 -6.31 15.89
CA TYR A 311 6.67 -6.38 15.68
C TYR A 311 7.41 -7.31 16.65
N LYS A 312 7.25 -7.08 17.97
CA LYS A 312 7.95 -7.88 18.97
C LYS A 312 7.54 -9.35 18.98
N ARG A 313 6.27 -9.62 18.65
CA ARG A 313 5.77 -11.00 18.56
C ARG A 313 6.33 -11.70 17.32
N ILE A 314 6.25 -11.05 16.17
CA ILE A 314 6.77 -11.58 14.90
C ILE A 314 8.27 -11.82 15.02
N VAL A 315 9.03 -10.81 15.45
CA VAL A 315 10.49 -10.93 15.56
C VAL A 315 10.89 -12.03 16.56
N GLY A 316 10.22 -12.09 17.71
CA GLY A 316 10.53 -13.11 18.73
C GLY A 316 10.32 -14.53 18.22
N ASP A 317 9.11 -14.83 17.78
CA ASP A 317 8.73 -16.18 17.37
C ASP A 317 9.43 -16.61 16.07
N MET A 318 9.54 -15.68 15.09
CA MET A 318 10.17 -15.99 13.80
C MET A 318 11.68 -16.11 13.90
N SER A 319 12.37 -15.36 14.79
CA SER A 319 13.80 -15.52 15.00
C SER A 319 14.13 -16.92 15.52
N GLU A 320 13.33 -17.47 16.44
CA GLU A 320 13.53 -18.81 16.99
C GLU A 320 13.45 -19.89 15.91
N VAL A 321 12.44 -19.81 15.00
CA VAL A 321 12.20 -20.85 14.00
C VAL A 321 13.03 -20.70 12.72
N THR A 322 13.71 -19.57 12.54
CA THR A 322 14.53 -19.30 11.33
C THR A 322 16.04 -19.20 11.63
N GLU A 323 16.48 -19.37 12.88
CA GLU A 323 17.86 -19.20 13.30
C GLU A 323 18.85 -20.01 12.44
N ASP A 324 18.52 -21.26 12.12
CA ASP A 324 19.37 -22.16 11.34
C ASP A 324 19.21 -22.03 9.81
N SER A 325 18.20 -21.29 9.35
CA SER A 325 17.84 -21.22 7.92
C SER A 325 18.18 -19.90 7.24
N LEU A 326 18.26 -18.80 7.99
CA LEU A 326 18.55 -17.47 7.46
C LEU A 326 20.02 -17.08 7.71
N LYS A 327 20.57 -16.26 6.79
CA LYS A 327 21.97 -15.76 6.91
C LYS A 327 22.15 -14.68 7.95
N LYS A 328 21.05 -14.00 8.34
CA LYS A 328 21.04 -12.91 9.33
C LYS A 328 19.91 -13.14 10.33
N PRO A 329 19.96 -12.53 11.54
CA PRO A 329 18.81 -12.49 12.42
C PRO A 329 17.57 -11.93 11.71
N PHE A 330 16.40 -12.53 11.96
CA PHE A 330 15.13 -12.16 11.30
C PHE A 330 14.84 -10.65 11.37
N GLU A 331 15.08 -10.02 12.52
CA GLU A 331 14.88 -8.58 12.73
C GLU A 331 15.76 -7.72 11.79
N GLN A 332 16.98 -8.19 11.49
CA GLN A 332 17.93 -7.41 10.70
C GLN A 332 17.46 -7.15 9.27
N TYR A 333 16.65 -8.03 8.69
CA TYR A 333 16.10 -7.82 7.34
C TYR A 333 15.13 -6.63 7.29
N PHE A 334 14.35 -6.38 8.35
CA PHE A 334 13.51 -5.18 8.40
C PHE A 334 14.33 -3.89 8.38
N HIS A 335 15.50 -3.89 8.96
CA HIS A 335 16.38 -2.73 8.99
C HIS A 335 17.21 -2.55 7.73
N ASP A 336 17.60 -3.65 7.06
CA ASP A 336 18.48 -3.60 5.90
C ASP A 336 17.70 -3.43 4.59
N ASN A 337 16.54 -4.09 4.47
CA ASN A 337 15.86 -4.29 3.20
C ASN A 337 14.52 -3.56 3.07
N PHE A 338 13.92 -3.09 4.17
CA PHE A 338 12.62 -2.45 4.14
C PHE A 338 12.67 -0.94 4.36
N TRP A 339 11.77 -0.25 3.68
CA TRP A 339 11.39 1.15 3.86
C TRP A 339 9.90 1.22 4.14
N PHE A 340 9.48 2.25 4.86
CA PHE A 340 8.09 2.41 5.27
C PHE A 340 7.58 3.78 4.89
N THR A 341 6.28 3.92 4.63
CA THR A 341 5.69 5.22 4.29
C THR A 341 4.50 5.56 5.19
N THR A 342 4.17 6.84 5.24
CA THR A 342 3.05 7.35 6.06
C THR A 342 1.70 7.09 5.42
N SER A 343 1.64 6.85 4.15
CA SER A 343 0.47 6.64 3.28
C SER A 343 -0.89 6.55 4.00
N ALA A 344 -1.79 7.50 3.79
CA ALA A 344 -3.14 7.59 4.35
C ALA A 344 -3.29 7.57 5.89
N PHE A 345 -2.25 7.21 6.65
CA PHE A 345 -2.31 7.04 8.11
C PHE A 345 -1.72 8.24 8.83
N PHE A 346 -2.47 9.34 8.90
CA PHE A 346 -2.01 10.61 9.47
C PHE A 346 -2.28 10.70 10.97
N GLN A 347 -1.63 9.84 11.76
CA GLN A 347 -1.80 9.72 13.21
C GLN A 347 -0.44 9.67 13.90
N ASP A 348 -0.24 10.56 14.88
CA ASP A 348 1.03 10.66 15.63
C ASP A 348 1.39 9.37 16.33
N GLU A 349 0.40 8.68 16.90
CA GLU A 349 0.59 7.44 17.65
C GLU A 349 1.15 6.33 16.76
N LEU A 350 0.68 6.23 15.52
CA LEU A 350 1.14 5.22 14.56
C LEU A 350 2.55 5.51 14.10
N LEU A 351 2.87 6.77 13.78
CA LEU A 351 4.22 7.17 13.42
C LEU A 351 5.20 6.92 14.57
N HIS A 352 4.86 7.32 15.79
CA HIS A 352 5.71 7.06 16.95
C HIS A 352 5.87 5.57 17.26
N LEU A 353 4.82 4.76 17.03
CA LEU A 353 4.91 3.31 17.17
C LEU A 353 5.85 2.71 16.12
N LEU A 354 5.78 3.15 14.86
CA LEU A 354 6.70 2.74 13.81
C LEU A 354 8.15 3.10 14.17
N LEU A 355 8.39 4.36 14.55
CA LEU A 355 9.72 4.87 14.92
C LEU A 355 10.31 4.24 16.20
N LYS A 356 9.49 3.56 17.00
CA LYS A 356 9.98 2.78 18.14
C LYS A 356 10.82 1.58 17.72
N TYR A 357 10.55 1.02 16.54
CA TYR A 357 11.19 -0.20 16.05
C TYR A 357 12.03 0.04 14.80
N ILE A 358 11.65 1.00 13.98
CA ILE A 358 12.26 1.30 12.69
C ILE A 358 12.98 2.64 12.77
N SER A 359 14.20 2.70 12.25
CA SER A 359 14.95 3.95 12.16
C SER A 359 14.21 5.00 11.33
N VAL A 360 14.24 6.25 11.78
CA VAL A 360 13.75 7.40 11.01
C VAL A 360 14.36 7.48 9.61
N ASP A 361 15.57 6.97 9.42
CA ASP A 361 16.27 6.92 8.13
C ASP A 361 15.66 5.92 7.13
N ARG A 362 14.62 5.20 7.52
CA ARG A 362 13.88 4.18 6.73
C ARG A 362 12.40 4.53 6.55
N VAL A 363 11.98 5.73 6.93
CA VAL A 363 10.58 6.18 6.80
C VAL A 363 10.51 7.32 5.80
N MET A 364 9.52 7.28 4.90
CA MET A 364 9.27 8.30 3.88
C MET A 364 7.84 8.83 3.97
N PHE A 365 7.61 10.02 3.45
CA PHE A 365 6.29 10.62 3.37
C PHE A 365 5.53 10.11 2.14
N ALA A 366 4.24 9.86 2.32
CA ALA A 366 3.29 9.51 1.26
C ALA A 366 1.88 9.95 1.67
N THR A 367 1.00 10.20 0.70
CA THR A 367 -0.35 10.65 1.00
C THR A 367 -1.45 9.68 0.59
N ASP A 368 -1.21 8.79 -0.36
CA ASP A 368 -2.22 7.92 -0.96
C ASP A 368 -3.29 8.71 -1.75
N TYR A 369 -2.87 9.85 -2.31
CA TYR A 369 -3.76 10.66 -3.16
C TYR A 369 -4.12 9.92 -4.46
N PRO A 370 -5.37 9.95 -4.93
CA PRO A 370 -6.45 10.86 -4.54
C PRO A 370 -7.45 10.30 -3.50
N PHE A 371 -7.20 9.14 -2.93
CA PHE A 371 -8.11 8.54 -1.95
C PHE A 371 -8.12 9.31 -0.63
N VAL A 372 -7.00 9.91 -0.26
CA VAL A 372 -6.86 10.80 0.89
C VAL A 372 -6.36 12.17 0.43
N ASN A 373 -6.73 13.22 1.15
CA ASN A 373 -6.37 14.60 0.82
C ASN A 373 -4.90 14.87 1.13
N MET A 374 -4.11 15.28 0.11
CA MET A 374 -2.68 15.63 0.28
C MET A 374 -2.44 16.69 1.34
N LYS A 375 -3.30 17.74 1.36
CA LYS A 375 -3.15 18.85 2.30
C LYS A 375 -3.34 18.40 3.74
N GLU A 376 -4.27 17.48 4.00
CA GLU A 376 -4.44 16.87 5.31
C GLU A 376 -3.17 16.18 5.77
N GLY A 377 -2.54 15.39 4.88
CA GLY A 377 -1.28 14.70 5.17
C GLY A 377 -0.12 15.65 5.43
N THR A 378 0.07 16.68 4.60
CA THR A 378 1.17 17.63 4.79
C THR A 378 0.96 18.53 6.02
N ASP A 379 -0.27 18.96 6.30
CA ASP A 379 -0.59 19.76 7.49
C ASP A 379 -0.41 18.94 8.77
N TRP A 380 -0.87 17.69 8.79
CA TRP A 380 -0.60 16.78 9.89
C TRP A 380 0.91 16.61 10.11
N PHE A 381 1.67 16.35 9.06
CA PHE A 381 3.10 16.08 9.19
C PHE A 381 3.89 17.31 9.65
N ARG A 382 3.49 18.51 9.23
CA ARG A 382 4.07 19.76 9.76
C ARG A 382 3.83 19.91 11.26
N ALA A 383 2.66 19.46 11.74
CA ALA A 383 2.27 19.59 13.15
C ALA A 383 2.85 18.47 14.06
N VAL A 384 3.24 17.32 13.50
CA VAL A 384 3.75 16.20 14.30
C VAL A 384 4.96 16.62 15.16
N ASN A 385 5.02 16.12 16.39
CA ASN A 385 6.10 16.45 17.32
C ASN A 385 7.35 15.59 17.07
N LEU A 386 8.17 16.02 16.11
CA LEU A 386 9.48 15.44 15.79
C LEU A 386 10.54 16.55 15.65
N PRO A 387 11.82 16.25 15.90
CA PRO A 387 12.92 17.16 15.54
C PRO A 387 12.88 17.53 14.05
N ARG A 388 13.21 18.76 13.71
CA ARG A 388 13.21 19.26 12.32
C ARG A 388 14.04 18.37 11.39
N GLU A 389 15.20 17.91 11.83
CA GLU A 389 16.05 17.01 11.06
C GLU A 389 15.34 15.71 10.70
N ASP A 390 14.61 15.11 11.64
CA ASP A 390 13.85 13.87 11.42
C ASP A 390 12.65 14.11 10.50
N LYS A 391 11.97 15.28 10.63
CA LYS A 391 10.94 15.68 9.68
C LYS A 391 11.48 15.80 8.26
N GLU A 392 12.63 16.42 8.05
CA GLU A 392 13.25 16.53 6.74
C GLU A 392 13.64 15.17 6.16
N LYS A 393 14.12 14.24 7.00
CA LYS A 393 14.41 12.87 6.56
C LYS A 393 13.16 12.21 6.02
N ILE A 394 12.07 12.21 6.78
CA ILE A 394 10.81 11.57 6.38
C ILE A 394 10.18 12.30 5.20
N ALA A 395 10.12 13.63 5.22
CA ALA A 395 9.43 14.41 4.22
C ALA A 395 10.06 14.33 2.82
N PHE A 396 11.39 14.27 2.72
CA PHE A 396 12.05 14.25 1.42
C PHE A 396 13.43 13.59 1.37
N ARG A 397 14.31 13.73 2.39
CA ARG A 397 15.72 13.31 2.28
C ARG A 397 15.88 11.80 2.10
N ASN A 398 15.04 11.00 2.73
CA ASN A 398 15.06 9.54 2.59
C ASN A 398 14.64 9.12 1.18
N ALA A 399 13.63 9.77 0.60
CA ALA A 399 13.22 9.56 -0.79
C ALA A 399 14.32 9.99 -1.76
N GLU A 400 14.93 11.18 -1.56
CA GLU A 400 16.08 11.62 -2.37
C GLU A 400 17.23 10.60 -2.32
N LYS A 401 17.51 10.03 -1.15
CA LYS A 401 18.56 9.02 -0.95
C LYS A 401 18.24 7.70 -1.65
N LEU A 402 17.03 7.16 -1.41
CA LEU A 402 16.64 5.85 -1.97
C LEU A 402 16.55 5.90 -3.49
N PHE A 403 15.89 6.93 -4.01
CA PHE A 403 15.62 7.07 -5.44
C PHE A 403 16.72 7.82 -6.20
N ARG A 404 17.72 8.39 -5.51
CA ARG A 404 18.83 9.17 -6.11
C ARG A 404 18.35 10.36 -6.94
N ILE A 405 17.26 10.96 -6.52
CA ILE A 405 16.70 12.19 -7.09
C ILE A 405 17.10 13.40 -6.24
N LYS A 406 17.00 14.58 -6.83
CA LYS A 406 17.12 15.85 -6.12
C LYS A 406 15.90 16.69 -6.43
N VAL A 407 15.29 17.26 -5.41
CA VAL A 407 14.08 18.08 -5.50
C VAL A 407 14.33 19.48 -4.97
#